data_325492a3e6237a1592d55e616106b160
#
_entry.id   325492a3e6237a1592d55e616106b160
#
_cell.length_a   1.000
_cell.length_b   1.000
_cell.length_c   1.000
_cell.angle_alpha   90.00
_cell.angle_beta   90.00
_cell.angle_gamma   90.00
#
_symmetry.space_group_name_H-M   'P 1'
#
loop_
_entity.id
_entity.type
_entity.pdbx_description
1 polymer ?
#
loop_
_entity_poly.entity_id
_entity_poly.type
_entity_poly.pdbx_seq_one_letter_code
_entity_poly.pdbx_strand_id
1 'polypeptide(L)'
;SQVKSMVLLADEREIALTDSEKQKAAEAANEYFTSLSEEEVSALKVSQEEIQIMYEDYCLADKAYEQITGDEAVEISDDEARIIQIQQIFVPEENQAKELKNKLDNGEDFESLAANYSKASQTTITIARGDKDQTYEEVAFNLGNDEISDVFADNNGYYILKCLNTYMESESEANKEKVARQRKTERFHAIYSDLMEDTISEFQQRMWDNIKFTDYDTVTTSNFFEVYQEYFE
;
A
#
# COMPACT_ATOMS: atom_id res chain seq x y z
N SER A 1 11.10 18.51 -1.60
CA SER A 1 9.88 19.10 -1.03
C SER A 1 9.19 18.18 -0.03
N GLN A 2 8.91 16.90 -0.34
CA GLN A 2 8.26 15.97 0.61
C GLN A 2 9.07 15.82 1.92
N VAL A 3 10.37 15.61 1.85
CA VAL A 3 11.23 15.51 3.05
C VAL A 3 11.09 16.75 3.93
N LYS A 4 11.13 17.96 3.35
CA LYS A 4 10.96 19.20 4.14
C LYS A 4 9.56 19.35 4.75
N SER A 5 8.51 18.88 4.10
CA SER A 5 7.17 18.83 4.70
C SER A 5 7.13 17.84 5.88
N MET A 6 7.83 16.72 5.77
CA MET A 6 7.97 15.76 6.88
C MET A 6 8.78 16.32 8.06
N VAL A 7 9.81 17.12 7.78
CA VAL A 7 10.58 17.84 8.82
C VAL A 7 9.67 18.84 9.56
N LEU A 8 8.81 19.57 8.85
CA LEU A 8 7.82 20.44 9.48
C LEU A 8 6.82 19.68 10.34
N LEU A 9 6.35 18.53 9.85
CA LEU A 9 5.46 17.65 10.60
C LEU A 9 6.15 17.08 11.86
N ALA A 10 7.43 16.75 11.77
CA ALA A 10 8.22 16.32 12.92
C ALA A 10 8.31 17.42 13.98
N ASP A 11 8.58 18.66 13.57
CA ASP A 11 8.66 19.81 14.48
C ASP A 11 7.30 20.07 15.16
N GLU A 12 6.20 20.06 14.42
CA GLU A 12 4.84 20.19 14.96
C GLU A 12 4.50 19.10 15.99
N ARG A 13 5.04 17.90 15.81
CA ARG A 13 4.83 16.74 16.68
C ARG A 13 5.89 16.58 17.77
N GLU A 14 6.77 17.55 17.93
CA GLU A 14 7.88 17.53 18.88
C GLU A 14 8.83 16.30 18.70
N ILE A 15 8.93 15.78 17.47
CA ILE A 15 9.82 14.69 17.10
C ILE A 15 11.17 15.29 16.74
N ALA A 16 12.24 14.82 17.39
CA ALA A 16 13.59 15.30 17.16
C ALA A 16 14.59 14.15 17.04
N LEU A 17 15.70 14.40 16.36
CA LEU A 17 16.82 13.47 16.34
C LEU A 17 17.56 13.48 17.68
N THR A 18 17.94 12.30 18.11
CA THR A 18 18.87 12.12 19.25
C THR A 18 20.28 12.53 18.87
N ASP A 19 21.15 12.75 19.86
CA ASP A 19 22.57 13.04 19.60
C ASP A 19 23.28 11.90 18.84
N SER A 20 22.87 10.66 19.09
CA SER A 20 23.38 9.48 18.36
C SER A 20 22.99 9.49 16.89
N GLU A 21 21.73 9.84 16.58
CA GLU A 21 21.24 9.94 15.18
C GLU A 21 21.93 11.07 14.43
N LYS A 22 22.16 12.22 15.07
CA LYS A 22 22.93 13.33 14.50
C LYS A 22 24.39 12.96 14.24
N GLN A 23 24.99 12.20 15.16
CA GLN A 23 26.36 11.71 14.95
C GLN A 23 26.42 10.75 13.75
N LYS A 24 25.50 9.82 13.64
CA LYS A 24 25.38 8.92 12.48
C LYS A 24 25.21 9.70 11.16
N ALA A 25 24.38 10.74 11.16
CA ALA A 25 24.21 11.60 9.99
C ALA A 25 25.52 12.32 9.60
N ALA A 26 26.29 12.78 10.57
CA ALA A 26 27.59 13.39 10.30
C ALA A 26 28.62 12.39 9.75
N GLU A 27 28.63 11.15 10.26
CA GLU A 27 29.48 10.07 9.78
C GLU A 27 29.12 9.66 8.34
N ALA A 28 27.81 9.45 8.07
CA ALA A 28 27.28 9.16 6.74
C ALA A 28 27.59 10.29 5.74
N ALA A 29 27.44 11.54 6.16
CA ALA A 29 27.77 12.70 5.33
C ALA A 29 29.26 12.74 4.96
N ASN A 30 30.14 12.43 5.91
CA ASN A 30 31.58 12.36 5.66
C ASN A 30 31.92 11.23 4.69
N GLU A 31 31.28 10.06 4.84
CA GLU A 31 31.51 8.91 3.95
C GLU A 31 31.05 9.23 2.53
N TYR A 32 29.81 9.70 2.37
CA TYR A 32 29.30 10.08 1.05
C TYR A 32 30.11 11.21 0.41
N PHE A 33 30.43 12.26 1.17
CA PHE A 33 31.25 13.38 0.66
C PHE A 33 32.61 12.93 0.17
N THR A 34 33.27 12.02 0.89
CA THR A 34 34.59 11.48 0.49
C THR A 34 34.53 10.51 -0.68
N SER A 35 33.36 9.96 -0.99
CA SER A 35 33.11 9.15 -2.20
C SER A 35 32.97 9.99 -3.47
N LEU A 36 32.67 11.29 -3.34
CA LEU A 36 32.60 12.22 -4.47
C LEU A 36 33.97 12.63 -4.96
N SER A 37 34.14 12.70 -6.27
CA SER A 37 35.31 13.31 -6.88
C SER A 37 35.29 14.85 -6.76
N GLU A 38 36.43 15.50 -6.92
CA GLU A 38 36.53 16.98 -6.92
C GLU A 38 35.64 17.60 -8.04
N GLU A 39 35.52 16.91 -9.15
CA GLU A 39 34.69 17.33 -10.28
C GLU A 39 33.19 17.24 -9.93
N GLU A 40 32.79 16.17 -9.24
CA GLU A 40 31.38 16.00 -8.77
C GLU A 40 31.03 17.04 -7.70
N VAL A 41 31.91 17.28 -6.71
CA VAL A 41 31.70 18.32 -5.69
C VAL A 41 31.55 19.69 -6.34
N SER A 42 32.40 20.00 -7.35
CA SER A 42 32.33 21.26 -8.08
C SER A 42 31.04 21.38 -8.90
N ALA A 43 30.56 20.30 -9.52
CA ALA A 43 29.33 20.27 -10.30
C ALA A 43 28.07 20.37 -9.43
N LEU A 44 28.04 19.62 -8.33
CA LEU A 44 26.92 19.62 -7.37
C LEU A 44 26.88 20.90 -6.54
N LYS A 45 28.02 21.55 -6.33
CA LYS A 45 28.19 22.76 -5.49
C LYS A 45 27.67 22.54 -4.07
N VAL A 46 27.93 21.39 -3.51
CA VAL A 46 27.54 21.00 -2.15
C VAL A 46 28.74 20.96 -1.23
N SER A 47 28.51 21.29 0.03
CA SER A 47 29.43 21.10 1.13
C SER A 47 29.08 19.84 1.93
N GLN A 48 30.05 19.34 2.72
CA GLN A 48 29.81 18.24 3.64
C GLN A 48 28.68 18.58 4.66
N GLU A 49 28.61 19.83 5.12
CA GLU A 49 27.59 20.30 6.04
C GLU A 49 26.19 20.25 5.42
N GLU A 50 26.07 20.63 4.14
CA GLU A 50 24.78 20.54 3.42
C GLU A 50 24.34 19.08 3.24
N ILE A 51 25.28 18.17 2.96
CA ILE A 51 24.99 16.75 2.90
C ILE A 51 24.59 16.20 4.27
N GLN A 52 25.23 16.64 5.35
CA GLN A 52 24.82 16.26 6.71
C GLN A 52 23.38 16.70 7.00
N ILE A 53 23.01 17.93 6.66
CA ILE A 53 21.63 18.42 6.79
C ILE A 53 20.67 17.57 5.97
N MET A 54 21.05 17.12 4.78
CA MET A 54 20.21 16.23 3.98
C MET A 54 19.96 14.89 4.66
N TYR A 55 21.01 14.28 5.26
CA TYR A 55 20.85 13.03 6.02
C TYR A 55 20.04 13.23 7.31
N GLU A 56 20.25 14.34 8.02
CA GLU A 56 19.45 14.69 9.20
C GLU A 56 17.97 14.89 8.85
N ASP A 57 17.68 15.63 7.78
CA ASP A 57 16.30 15.84 7.28
C ASP A 57 15.63 14.51 6.89
N TYR A 58 16.37 13.63 6.21
CA TYR A 58 15.85 12.34 5.78
C TYR A 58 15.59 11.42 6.97
N CYS A 59 16.56 11.31 7.89
CA CYS A 59 16.42 10.55 9.13
C CYS A 59 15.25 11.06 9.99
N LEU A 60 15.08 12.37 10.09
CA LEU A 60 13.97 12.97 10.83
C LEU A 60 12.62 12.69 10.16
N ALA A 61 12.58 12.76 8.83
CA ALA A 61 11.38 12.43 8.07
C ALA A 61 10.97 10.96 8.23
N ASP A 62 11.93 10.06 8.19
CA ASP A 62 11.73 8.62 8.38
C ASP A 62 11.24 8.31 9.79
N LYS A 63 11.90 8.88 10.79
CA LYS A 63 11.50 8.79 12.19
C LYS A 63 10.09 9.32 12.45
N ALA A 64 9.74 10.45 11.84
CA ALA A 64 8.39 11.00 11.92
C ALA A 64 7.36 10.06 11.30
N TYR A 65 7.65 9.50 10.13
CA TYR A 65 6.79 8.50 9.49
C TYR A 65 6.58 7.28 10.40
N GLU A 66 7.65 6.70 10.92
CA GLU A 66 7.59 5.54 11.81
C GLU A 66 6.79 5.83 13.10
N GLN A 67 7.01 6.97 13.74
CA GLN A 67 6.25 7.32 14.94
C GLN A 67 4.77 7.55 14.65
N ILE A 68 4.45 8.29 13.58
CA ILE A 68 3.07 8.59 13.20
C ILE A 68 2.32 7.31 12.81
N THR A 69 2.99 6.37 12.15
CA THR A 69 2.38 5.13 11.67
C THR A 69 2.54 3.96 12.63
N GLY A 70 3.51 4.01 13.57
CA GLY A 70 3.88 2.91 14.46
C GLY A 70 3.19 2.91 15.82
N ASP A 71 2.73 4.06 16.31
CA ASP A 71 2.23 4.24 17.69
C ASP A 71 0.90 3.52 18.01
N GLU A 72 0.19 3.03 17.03
CA GLU A 72 -0.92 2.10 17.23
C GLU A 72 -0.66 0.84 16.44
N ALA A 73 -0.49 -0.28 17.13
CA ALA A 73 -0.58 -1.59 16.50
C ALA A 73 -1.93 -1.66 15.76
N VAL A 74 -1.88 -1.59 14.44
CA VAL A 74 -3.08 -1.77 13.62
C VAL A 74 -3.47 -3.23 13.75
N GLU A 75 -4.32 -3.51 14.76
CA GLU A 75 -4.84 -4.86 14.94
C GLU A 75 -5.83 -5.15 13.81
N ILE A 76 -5.45 -6.09 12.94
CA ILE A 76 -6.30 -6.59 11.87
C ILE A 76 -6.91 -7.90 12.34
N SER A 77 -8.22 -7.96 12.41
CA SER A 77 -8.91 -9.20 12.78
C SER A 77 -8.80 -10.26 11.67
N ASP A 78 -8.88 -11.53 12.07
CA ASP A 78 -8.84 -12.63 11.09
C ASP A 78 -10.00 -12.55 10.10
N ASP A 79 -11.19 -12.10 10.54
CA ASP A 79 -12.33 -11.92 9.63
C ASP A 79 -12.11 -10.81 8.60
N GLU A 80 -11.39 -9.77 8.97
CA GLU A 80 -11.09 -8.65 8.09
C GLU A 80 -10.03 -8.99 7.04
N ALA A 81 -9.02 -9.78 7.43
CA ALA A 81 -7.98 -10.24 6.52
C ALA A 81 -8.36 -11.50 5.73
N ARG A 82 -9.50 -12.09 6.06
CA ARG A 82 -9.93 -13.39 5.55
C ARG A 82 -10.01 -13.41 4.03
N ILE A 83 -9.33 -14.40 3.43
CA ILE A 83 -9.47 -14.77 2.02
C ILE A 83 -10.23 -16.08 1.96
N ILE A 84 -11.24 -16.13 1.09
CA ILE A 84 -12.06 -17.29 0.85
C ILE A 84 -11.90 -17.79 -0.59
N GLN A 85 -12.14 -19.07 -0.82
CA GLN A 85 -12.23 -19.64 -2.16
C GLN A 85 -13.67 -20.02 -2.46
N ILE A 86 -14.17 -19.57 -3.59
CA ILE A 86 -15.55 -19.81 -4.02
C ILE A 86 -15.61 -20.27 -5.46
N GLN A 87 -16.66 -20.99 -5.77
CA GLN A 87 -17.15 -21.17 -7.15
C GLN A 87 -18.32 -20.24 -7.40
N GLN A 88 -18.46 -19.77 -8.64
CA GLN A 88 -19.53 -18.85 -9.05
C GLN A 88 -20.19 -19.26 -10.37
N ILE A 89 -21.49 -19.16 -10.40
CA ILE A 89 -22.29 -19.15 -11.62
C ILE A 89 -22.82 -17.73 -11.81
N PHE A 90 -22.48 -17.12 -12.93
CA PHE A 90 -23.02 -15.82 -13.33
C PHE A 90 -23.84 -15.96 -14.62
N VAL A 91 -25.05 -15.45 -14.62
CA VAL A 91 -25.90 -15.38 -15.80
C VAL A 91 -26.65 -14.03 -15.86
N PRO A 92 -26.91 -13.47 -17.04
CA PRO A 92 -27.59 -12.18 -17.16
C PRO A 92 -29.09 -12.24 -16.85
N GLU A 93 -29.71 -13.43 -16.95
CA GLU A 93 -31.15 -13.59 -16.87
C GLU A 93 -31.60 -14.27 -15.56
N GLU A 94 -32.55 -13.64 -14.84
CA GLU A 94 -33.06 -14.13 -13.56
C GLU A 94 -33.67 -15.54 -13.65
N ASN A 95 -34.44 -15.77 -14.70
CA ASN A 95 -35.12 -17.07 -14.89
C ASN A 95 -34.09 -18.19 -15.08
N GLN A 96 -33.00 -17.92 -15.81
CA GLN A 96 -31.90 -18.88 -15.97
C GLN A 96 -31.20 -19.17 -14.64
N ALA A 97 -30.95 -18.14 -13.82
CA ALA A 97 -30.35 -18.33 -12.49
C ALA A 97 -31.25 -19.20 -11.59
N LYS A 98 -32.58 -18.96 -11.59
CA LYS A 98 -33.55 -19.76 -10.84
C LYS A 98 -33.63 -21.22 -11.33
N GLU A 99 -33.55 -21.44 -12.62
CA GLU A 99 -33.50 -22.81 -13.19
C GLU A 99 -32.23 -23.53 -12.74
N LEU A 100 -31.09 -22.85 -12.77
CA LEU A 100 -29.83 -23.42 -12.32
C LEU A 100 -29.83 -23.71 -10.80
N LYS A 101 -30.39 -22.82 -9.99
CA LYS A 101 -30.55 -23.06 -8.56
C LYS A 101 -31.43 -24.27 -8.29
N ASN A 102 -32.56 -24.42 -9.00
CA ASN A 102 -33.38 -25.60 -8.87
C ASN A 102 -32.64 -26.91 -9.22
N LYS A 103 -31.79 -26.90 -10.23
CA LYS A 103 -30.95 -28.06 -10.56
C LYS A 103 -29.97 -28.39 -9.45
N LEU A 104 -29.32 -27.37 -8.87
CA LEU A 104 -28.41 -27.53 -7.72
C LEU A 104 -29.15 -28.10 -6.50
N ASP A 105 -30.35 -27.61 -6.23
CA ASP A 105 -31.21 -28.12 -5.13
C ASP A 105 -31.67 -29.57 -5.35
N ASN A 106 -31.71 -30.01 -6.60
CA ASN A 106 -31.95 -31.41 -6.96
C ASN A 106 -30.67 -32.28 -7.02
N GLY A 107 -29.51 -31.73 -6.65
CA GLY A 107 -28.28 -32.46 -6.51
C GLY A 107 -27.40 -32.52 -7.76
N GLU A 108 -27.67 -31.67 -8.78
CA GLU A 108 -26.75 -31.52 -9.90
C GLU A 108 -25.45 -30.87 -9.43
N ASP A 109 -24.33 -31.27 -10.04
CA ASP A 109 -22.99 -30.81 -9.65
C ASP A 109 -22.76 -29.35 -10.01
N PHE A 110 -22.30 -28.58 -9.03
CA PHE A 110 -22.06 -27.12 -9.19
C PHE A 110 -21.02 -26.82 -10.25
N GLU A 111 -19.90 -27.54 -10.26
CA GLU A 111 -18.79 -27.32 -11.20
C GLU A 111 -19.23 -27.58 -12.63
N SER A 112 -20.00 -28.64 -12.84
CA SER A 112 -20.56 -28.97 -14.15
C SER A 112 -21.53 -27.92 -14.65
N LEU A 113 -22.41 -27.40 -13.79
CA LEU A 113 -23.32 -26.31 -14.16
C LEU A 113 -22.57 -25.00 -14.40
N ALA A 114 -21.59 -24.68 -13.59
CA ALA A 114 -20.75 -23.50 -13.77
C ALA A 114 -20.00 -23.55 -15.11
N ALA A 115 -19.39 -24.67 -15.45
CA ALA A 115 -18.66 -24.84 -16.71
C ALA A 115 -19.57 -24.71 -17.94
N ASN A 116 -20.82 -25.20 -17.85
CA ASN A 116 -21.72 -25.22 -19.00
C ASN A 116 -22.52 -23.93 -19.17
N TYR A 117 -22.84 -23.22 -18.10
CA TYR A 117 -23.81 -22.12 -18.15
C TYR A 117 -23.26 -20.78 -17.69
N SER A 118 -22.22 -20.76 -16.84
CA SER A 118 -21.70 -19.48 -16.33
C SER A 118 -21.11 -18.63 -17.46
N LYS A 119 -21.36 -17.33 -17.38
CA LYS A 119 -20.74 -16.31 -18.23
C LYS A 119 -19.59 -15.58 -17.53
N ALA A 120 -19.24 -15.97 -16.30
CA ALA A 120 -18.07 -15.46 -15.62
C ALA A 120 -16.80 -15.88 -16.35
N SER A 121 -15.78 -15.01 -16.36
CA SER A 121 -14.47 -15.30 -16.95
C SER A 121 -13.73 -16.43 -16.23
N GLN A 122 -13.99 -16.57 -14.94
CA GLN A 122 -13.48 -17.65 -14.09
C GLN A 122 -14.61 -18.14 -13.20
N THR A 123 -14.78 -19.45 -13.11
CA THR A 123 -15.80 -20.08 -12.28
C THR A 123 -15.32 -20.38 -10.87
N THR A 124 -14.02 -20.50 -10.65
CA THR A 124 -13.40 -20.62 -9.32
C THR A 124 -12.47 -19.45 -9.10
N ILE A 125 -12.68 -18.72 -8.00
CA ILE A 125 -11.91 -17.54 -7.63
C ILE A 125 -11.60 -17.53 -6.13
N THR A 126 -10.54 -16.82 -5.76
CA THR A 126 -10.27 -16.41 -4.39
C THR A 126 -10.60 -14.93 -4.25
N ILE A 127 -11.20 -14.53 -3.14
CA ILE A 127 -11.55 -13.15 -2.87
C ILE A 127 -11.18 -12.75 -1.44
N ALA A 128 -10.73 -11.51 -1.30
CA ALA A 128 -10.61 -10.79 -0.04
C ALA A 128 -11.79 -9.80 0.09
N ARG A 129 -11.97 -9.25 1.28
CA ARG A 129 -12.92 -8.13 1.46
C ARG A 129 -12.44 -6.90 0.68
N GLY A 130 -13.36 -6.23 0.01
CA GLY A 130 -13.10 -5.10 -0.88
C GLY A 130 -12.84 -5.46 -2.34
N ASP A 131 -12.78 -6.75 -2.70
CA ASP A 131 -12.55 -7.20 -4.08
C ASP A 131 -13.84 -7.19 -4.92
N LYS A 132 -15.02 -7.21 -4.29
CA LYS A 132 -16.33 -7.26 -4.93
C LYS A 132 -17.25 -6.18 -4.36
N ASP A 133 -18.40 -6.01 -5.00
CA ASP A 133 -19.44 -5.13 -4.43
C ASP A 133 -20.02 -5.70 -3.12
N GLN A 134 -20.62 -4.81 -2.32
CA GLN A 134 -21.11 -5.15 -0.99
C GLN A 134 -22.08 -6.33 -0.99
N THR A 135 -23.02 -6.37 -1.94
CA THR A 135 -24.03 -7.44 -2.00
C THR A 135 -23.39 -8.80 -2.26
N TYR A 136 -22.39 -8.84 -3.16
CA TYR A 136 -21.66 -10.06 -3.46
C TYR A 136 -20.88 -10.55 -2.25
N GLU A 137 -20.17 -9.64 -1.57
CA GLU A 137 -19.37 -9.97 -0.40
C GLU A 137 -20.22 -10.43 0.79
N GLU A 138 -21.35 -9.76 1.04
CA GLU A 138 -22.30 -10.17 2.09
C GLU A 138 -22.77 -11.62 1.88
N VAL A 139 -23.04 -12.02 0.65
CA VAL A 139 -23.41 -13.43 0.36
C VAL A 139 -22.19 -14.34 0.51
N ALA A 140 -21.08 -14.03 -0.16
CA ALA A 140 -19.92 -14.92 -0.25
C ALA A 140 -19.29 -15.21 1.12
N PHE A 141 -19.10 -14.19 1.96
CA PHE A 141 -18.45 -14.32 3.27
C PHE A 141 -19.36 -14.89 4.37
N ASN A 142 -20.65 -15.02 4.13
CA ASN A 142 -21.60 -15.67 5.04
C ASN A 142 -21.79 -17.17 4.75
N LEU A 143 -21.30 -17.68 3.61
CA LEU A 143 -21.37 -19.11 3.30
C LEU A 143 -20.41 -19.92 4.14
N GLY A 144 -20.88 -21.08 4.62
CA GLY A 144 -20.05 -22.15 5.16
C GLY A 144 -19.36 -22.98 4.06
N ASN A 145 -18.41 -23.82 4.44
CA ASN A 145 -17.76 -24.74 3.49
C ASN A 145 -18.80 -25.64 2.81
N ASP A 146 -18.70 -25.77 1.50
CA ASP A 146 -19.62 -26.50 0.61
C ASP A 146 -21.04 -25.93 0.54
N GLU A 147 -21.33 -24.83 1.21
CA GLU A 147 -22.64 -24.19 1.15
C GLU A 147 -22.85 -23.48 -0.18
N ILE A 148 -24.08 -23.56 -0.69
CA ILE A 148 -24.52 -22.91 -1.94
C ILE A 148 -25.51 -21.81 -1.59
N SER A 149 -25.28 -20.61 -2.11
CA SER A 149 -26.15 -19.45 -1.91
C SER A 149 -27.50 -19.61 -2.59
N ASP A 150 -28.45 -18.79 -2.17
CA ASP A 150 -29.60 -18.47 -3.03
C ASP A 150 -29.14 -17.64 -4.24
N VAL A 151 -30.06 -17.46 -5.21
CA VAL A 151 -29.85 -16.54 -6.33
C VAL A 151 -29.88 -15.11 -5.79
N PHE A 152 -28.86 -14.33 -6.12
CA PHE A 152 -28.84 -12.90 -5.85
C PHE A 152 -28.40 -12.10 -7.09
N ALA A 153 -28.69 -10.81 -7.11
CA ALA A 153 -28.35 -9.94 -8.21
C ALA A 153 -27.32 -8.87 -7.78
N ASP A 154 -26.45 -8.54 -8.72
CA ASP A 154 -25.68 -7.29 -8.69
C ASP A 154 -26.09 -6.40 -9.89
N ASN A 155 -25.30 -5.34 -10.14
CA ASN A 155 -25.56 -4.43 -11.27
C ASN A 155 -25.37 -5.08 -12.66
N ASN A 156 -24.77 -6.27 -12.73
CA ASN A 156 -24.40 -6.92 -13.99
C ASN A 156 -25.31 -8.10 -14.34
N GLY A 157 -25.99 -8.68 -13.35
CA GLY A 157 -26.86 -9.84 -13.53
C GLY A 157 -27.04 -10.65 -12.25
N TYR A 158 -27.12 -11.97 -12.38
CA TYR A 158 -27.50 -12.88 -11.31
C TYR A 158 -26.41 -13.89 -11.03
N TYR A 159 -26.20 -14.15 -9.74
CA TYR A 159 -25.15 -15.04 -9.24
C TYR A 159 -25.73 -16.15 -8.36
N ILE A 160 -25.04 -17.29 -8.39
CA ILE A 160 -25.11 -18.35 -7.40
C ILE A 160 -23.67 -18.68 -7.01
N LEU A 161 -23.38 -18.71 -5.72
CA LEU A 161 -22.06 -19.01 -5.19
C LEU A 161 -22.03 -20.34 -4.46
N LYS A 162 -20.90 -21.01 -4.50
CA LYS A 162 -20.56 -22.13 -3.63
C LYS A 162 -19.25 -21.82 -2.93
N CYS A 163 -19.21 -21.88 -1.60
CA CYS A 163 -17.97 -21.72 -0.87
C CYS A 163 -17.18 -23.03 -0.87
N LEU A 164 -15.92 -22.99 -1.30
CA LEU A 164 -15.01 -24.14 -1.25
C LEU A 164 -14.17 -24.14 0.01
N ASN A 165 -13.73 -22.95 0.43
CA ASN A 165 -12.92 -22.76 1.62
C ASN A 165 -13.24 -21.41 2.25
N THR A 166 -13.70 -21.43 3.49
CA THR A 166 -14.08 -20.23 4.25
C THR A 166 -12.88 -19.46 4.81
N TYR A 167 -11.68 -20.05 4.81
CA TYR A 167 -10.47 -19.42 5.34
C TYR A 167 -9.21 -20.04 4.71
N MET A 168 -8.61 -19.35 3.78
CA MET A 168 -7.34 -19.73 3.16
C MET A 168 -6.19 -19.19 4.03
N GLU A 169 -5.62 -20.02 4.89
CA GLU A 169 -4.73 -19.62 5.98
C GLU A 169 -3.52 -18.81 5.47
N SER A 170 -2.76 -19.33 4.52
CA SER A 170 -1.55 -18.67 4.00
C SER A 170 -1.84 -17.35 3.33
N GLU A 171 -2.89 -17.30 2.52
CA GLU A 171 -3.33 -16.09 1.80
C GLU A 171 -3.93 -15.05 2.75
N SER A 172 -4.64 -15.48 3.79
CA SER A 172 -5.22 -14.59 4.80
C SER A 172 -4.13 -13.95 5.67
N GLU A 173 -3.11 -14.69 6.07
CA GLU A 173 -1.96 -14.13 6.78
C GLU A 173 -1.19 -13.11 5.92
N ALA A 174 -0.94 -13.43 4.66
CA ALA A 174 -0.31 -12.48 3.74
C ALA A 174 -1.17 -11.24 3.51
N ASN A 175 -2.51 -11.40 3.45
CA ASN A 175 -3.44 -10.29 3.32
C ASN A 175 -3.49 -9.43 4.58
N LYS A 176 -3.34 -10.00 5.77
CA LYS A 176 -3.27 -9.29 7.05
C LYS A 176 -2.16 -8.24 7.04
N GLU A 177 -0.96 -8.65 6.59
CA GLU A 177 0.16 -7.73 6.44
C GLU A 177 -0.11 -6.63 5.39
N LYS A 178 -0.77 -6.99 4.28
CA LYS A 178 -1.16 -6.03 3.24
C LYS A 178 -2.14 -4.99 3.77
N VAL A 179 -3.20 -5.42 4.46
CA VAL A 179 -4.21 -4.54 5.06
C VAL A 179 -3.60 -3.64 6.12
N ALA A 180 -2.70 -4.18 6.97
CA ALA A 180 -2.00 -3.39 7.97
C ALA A 180 -1.15 -2.27 7.33
N ARG A 181 -0.39 -2.59 6.28
CA ARG A 181 0.38 -1.59 5.52
C ARG A 181 -0.52 -0.52 4.87
N GLN A 182 -1.64 -0.96 4.28
CA GLN A 182 -2.59 -0.03 3.67
C GLN A 182 -3.16 0.95 4.70
N ARG A 183 -3.59 0.49 5.87
CA ARG A 183 -4.10 1.36 6.94
C ARG A 183 -3.06 2.35 7.45
N LYS A 184 -1.82 1.89 7.61
CA LYS A 184 -0.72 2.79 7.98
C LYS A 184 -0.57 3.91 6.94
N THR A 185 -0.60 3.55 5.67
CA THR A 185 -0.50 4.51 4.56
C THR A 185 -1.67 5.49 4.55
N GLU A 186 -2.90 5.00 4.70
CA GLU A 186 -4.11 5.85 4.74
C GLU A 186 -4.08 6.82 5.93
N ARG A 187 -3.68 6.34 7.12
CA ARG A 187 -3.51 7.18 8.31
C ARG A 187 -2.45 8.26 8.09
N PHE A 188 -1.32 7.89 7.54
CA PHE A 188 -0.27 8.84 7.20
C PHE A 188 -0.78 9.89 6.21
N HIS A 189 -1.47 9.48 5.14
CA HIS A 189 -2.02 10.40 4.16
C HIS A 189 -3.03 11.38 4.75
N ALA A 190 -3.89 10.94 5.67
CA ALA A 190 -4.83 11.82 6.35
C ALA A 190 -4.08 12.92 7.13
N ILE A 191 -3.12 12.52 7.97
CA ILE A 191 -2.34 13.46 8.78
C ILE A 191 -1.51 14.42 7.90
N TYR A 192 -0.89 13.90 6.84
CA TYR A 192 -0.10 14.70 5.92
C TYR A 192 -0.96 15.68 5.11
N SER A 193 -2.18 15.28 4.72
CA SER A 193 -3.12 16.16 4.02
C SER A 193 -3.57 17.32 4.91
N ASP A 194 -3.91 17.04 6.17
CA ASP A 194 -4.28 18.08 7.14
C ASP A 194 -3.15 19.12 7.30
N LEU A 195 -1.89 18.64 7.45
CA LEU A 195 -0.73 19.53 7.51
C LEU A 195 -0.59 20.41 6.25
N MET A 196 -0.78 19.80 5.08
CA MET A 196 -0.61 20.51 3.81
C MET A 196 -1.72 21.52 3.54
N GLU A 197 -2.93 21.31 4.06
CA GLU A 197 -4.03 22.28 4.00
C GLU A 197 -3.77 23.51 4.88
N ASP A 198 -3.18 23.28 6.06
CA ASP A 198 -2.85 24.35 7.01
C ASP A 198 -1.54 25.09 6.66
N THR A 199 -0.68 24.47 5.83
CA THR A 199 0.61 25.04 5.46
C THR A 199 0.49 25.96 4.24
N ILE A 200 0.76 27.25 4.42
CA ILE A 200 0.88 28.20 3.30
C ILE A 200 2.19 27.91 2.57
N SER A 201 2.11 27.33 1.39
CA SER A 201 3.26 27.10 0.54
C SER A 201 3.34 28.12 -0.60
N GLU A 202 4.40 28.92 -0.64
CA GLU A 202 4.74 29.75 -1.79
C GLU A 202 5.75 29.02 -2.69
N PHE A 203 5.30 28.55 -3.83
CA PHE A 203 6.18 27.96 -4.83
C PHE A 203 6.90 29.03 -5.64
N GLN A 204 8.22 29.18 -5.44
CA GLN A 204 9.02 30.14 -6.18
C GLN A 204 9.46 29.57 -7.54
N GLN A 205 8.57 29.65 -8.53
CA GLN A 205 8.81 29.14 -9.89
C GLN A 205 10.15 29.63 -10.47
N ARG A 206 10.53 30.91 -10.20
CA ARG A 206 11.80 31.47 -10.72
C ARG A 206 13.05 30.78 -10.20
N MET A 207 13.00 30.20 -8.99
CA MET A 207 14.15 29.42 -8.47
C MET A 207 14.28 28.09 -9.20
N TRP A 208 13.14 27.44 -9.49
CA TRP A 208 13.09 26.19 -10.25
C TRP A 208 13.55 26.38 -11.70
N ASP A 209 13.13 27.45 -12.35
CA ASP A 209 13.52 27.76 -13.72
C ASP A 209 15.01 28.00 -13.89
N ASN A 210 15.71 28.32 -12.80
CA ASN A 210 17.17 28.51 -12.77
C ASN A 210 17.95 27.22 -12.50
N ILE A 211 17.29 26.14 -12.03
CA ILE A 211 17.96 24.85 -11.84
C ILE A 211 18.11 24.18 -13.21
N LYS A 212 19.35 24.17 -13.69
CA LYS A 212 19.70 23.46 -14.94
C LYS A 212 20.46 22.21 -14.57
N PHE A 213 19.87 21.07 -14.91
CA PHE A 213 20.55 19.78 -14.82
C PHE A 213 21.42 19.57 -16.08
N THR A 214 22.46 20.41 -16.25
CA THR A 214 23.27 20.42 -17.48
C THR A 214 24.49 19.52 -17.43
N ASP A 215 24.88 19.01 -16.27
CA ASP A 215 26.13 18.27 -16.07
C ASP A 215 25.89 16.83 -15.57
N TYR A 216 24.85 16.16 -16.06
CA TYR A 216 24.51 14.77 -15.69
C TYR A 216 25.64 13.78 -15.92
N ASP A 217 26.45 14.00 -16.98
CA ASP A 217 27.54 13.10 -17.34
C ASP A 217 28.74 13.20 -16.38
N THR A 218 28.80 14.26 -15.55
CA THR A 218 29.91 14.50 -14.61
C THR A 218 29.65 13.84 -13.25
N VAL A 219 28.37 13.71 -12.86
CA VAL A 219 27.99 13.12 -11.56
C VAL A 219 27.62 11.66 -11.76
N THR A 220 28.52 10.77 -11.35
CA THR A 220 28.37 9.31 -11.49
C THR A 220 28.15 8.62 -10.15
N THR A 221 28.49 9.26 -9.04
CA THR A 221 28.29 8.73 -7.69
C THR A 221 26.81 8.77 -7.31
N SER A 222 26.24 7.61 -7.01
CA SER A 222 24.80 7.42 -6.76
C SER A 222 24.48 6.69 -5.45
N ASN A 223 25.48 6.50 -4.57
CA ASN A 223 25.39 5.69 -3.35
C ASN A 223 24.81 6.44 -2.12
N PHE A 224 24.18 7.61 -2.28
CA PHE A 224 23.64 8.40 -1.17
C PHE A 224 22.71 7.59 -0.25
N PHE A 225 21.77 6.85 -0.84
CA PHE A 225 20.83 6.02 -0.06
C PHE A 225 21.44 4.70 0.43
N GLU A 226 22.45 4.16 -0.25
CA GLU A 226 23.20 2.99 0.23
C GLU A 226 23.93 3.34 1.52
N VAL A 227 24.64 4.48 1.56
CA VAL A 227 25.28 4.99 2.76
C VAL A 227 24.25 5.27 3.88
N TYR A 228 23.07 5.84 3.53
CA TYR A 228 22.00 6.02 4.52
C TYR A 228 21.60 4.69 5.19
N GLN A 229 21.37 3.66 4.40
CA GLN A 229 20.95 2.34 4.89
C GLN A 229 22.02 1.72 5.82
N GLU A 230 23.31 1.86 5.51
CA GLU A 230 24.38 1.34 6.35
C GLU A 230 24.40 1.94 7.77
N TYR A 231 23.97 3.19 7.93
CA TYR A 231 24.00 3.89 9.22
C TYR A 231 22.67 3.84 9.98
N PHE A 232 21.53 3.69 9.29
CA PHE A 232 20.21 3.89 9.88
C PHE A 232 19.28 2.66 9.80
N GLU A 233 19.52 1.70 8.93
CA GLU A 233 18.81 0.42 8.83
C GLU A 233 19.66 -0.75 9.37
#